data_62ae26703be34c4132751f768c833c4c
#
_entry.id   62ae26703be34c4132751f768c833c4c
#
_cell.length_a   1.000
_cell.length_b   1.000
_cell.length_c   1.000
_cell.angle_alpha   90.00
_cell.angle_beta   90.00
_cell.angle_gamma   90.00
#
_symmetry.space_group_name_H-M   'P 1'
#
loop_
_entity.id
_entity.type
_entity.pdbx_description
1 polymer ?
#
loop_
_entity_poly.entity_id
_entity_poly.type
_entity_poly.pdbx_seq_one_letter_code
_entity_poly.pdbx_strand_id
1 'polypeptide(L)'
;MKKRSLLLLLSLTALLALGGCGKDENEPPLKPSDIAETIETPATDADPSATDTTDVPQETDSEEPPAEGMVRSDVTNEWEDEEIAASRPIAVMFPTDRNSQPQYGIGSAGVLYECMEEGEMSRQMGIIEDWKNLELIGNIRSCRDYYAYWSMEWDSFLIHWGGPFYLVDVVKRADVQNLSACTIGAGDTVAPATGSEAFYRYPKGSAPSIHNGFTDGTKLYATIEKLGYPFEHR
;
A
#
# COMPACT_ATOMS: atom_id res chain seq x y z
N MET A 1 -36.01 -18.81 59.63
CA MET A 1 -37.04 -17.73 59.63
C MET A 1 -36.90 -16.91 58.45
N LYS A 2 -37.86 -16.94 57.59
CA LYS A 2 -38.38 -16.15 56.51
C LYS A 2 -38.16 -14.65 56.66
N LYS A 3 -37.74 -13.96 55.61
CA LYS A 3 -38.41 -12.74 55.13
C LYS A 3 -38.12 -12.51 53.64
N ARG A 4 -39.22 -12.53 52.90
CA ARG A 4 -39.39 -12.10 51.51
C ARG A 4 -39.52 -10.56 51.49
N SER A 5 -39.03 -9.89 50.47
CA SER A 5 -39.47 -8.58 49.97
C SER A 5 -39.06 -8.52 48.54
N LEU A 6 -39.93 -8.71 47.68
CA LEU A 6 -40.95 -7.93 46.95
C LEU A 6 -40.36 -6.85 46.04
N LEU A 7 -40.52 -7.17 44.77
CA LEU A 7 -40.28 -6.34 43.55
C LEU A 7 -40.97 -4.96 43.64
N LEU A 8 -40.34 -3.99 43.02
CA LEU A 8 -41.04 -2.91 42.38
C LEU A 8 -40.39 -2.63 41.02
N LEU A 9 -41.10 -3.03 39.97
CA LEU A 9 -40.88 -2.54 38.59
C LEU A 9 -41.39 -1.09 38.54
N LEU A 10 -40.51 -0.20 38.09
CA LEU A 10 -40.92 1.09 37.52
C LEU A 10 -40.44 1.17 36.10
N SER A 11 -41.36 0.97 35.18
CA SER A 11 -41.23 1.28 33.74
C SER A 11 -41.29 2.77 33.55
N LEU A 12 -40.15 3.38 33.15
CA LEU A 12 -40.10 4.77 32.66
C LEU A 12 -39.90 4.75 31.15
N THR A 13 -41.00 4.87 30.42
CA THR A 13 -41.00 5.10 28.98
C THR A 13 -40.63 6.55 28.72
N ALA A 14 -39.39 6.78 28.30
CA ALA A 14 -38.98 8.07 27.74
C ALA A 14 -39.22 8.06 26.22
N LEU A 15 -40.21 8.83 25.78
CA LEU A 15 -40.44 9.16 24.38
C LEU A 15 -39.32 10.11 23.93
N LEU A 16 -38.36 9.63 23.18
CA LEU A 16 -37.40 10.47 22.44
C LEU A 16 -37.98 10.73 21.06
N ALA A 17 -38.40 11.96 20.83
CA ALA A 17 -38.73 12.47 19.51
C ALA A 17 -37.47 12.56 18.68
N LEU A 18 -37.29 11.64 17.74
CA LEU A 18 -36.29 11.69 16.71
C LEU A 18 -36.77 12.69 15.64
N GLY A 19 -36.16 13.89 15.66
CA GLY A 19 -36.20 14.79 14.51
C GLY A 19 -35.45 14.13 13.35
N GLY A 20 -36.16 13.54 12.42
CA GLY A 20 -35.60 13.04 11.19
C GLY A 20 -35.18 14.19 10.30
N CYS A 21 -33.90 14.30 9.99
CA CYS A 21 -33.47 14.96 8.75
C CYS A 21 -33.95 14.08 7.60
N GLY A 22 -34.93 14.60 6.85
CA GLY A 22 -35.44 13.98 5.65
C GLY A 22 -34.33 13.91 4.61
N LYS A 23 -33.90 12.70 4.23
CA LYS A 23 -33.34 12.46 2.91
C LYS A 23 -34.52 12.35 1.95
N ASP A 24 -34.51 13.17 0.90
CA ASP A 24 -35.43 13.01 -0.22
C ASP A 24 -35.10 11.67 -0.94
N GLU A 25 -35.92 10.65 -0.70
CA GLU A 25 -35.82 9.33 -1.30
C GLU A 25 -36.34 9.25 -2.74
N ASN A 26 -36.38 10.36 -3.48
CA ASN A 26 -36.97 10.42 -4.83
C ASN A 26 -36.02 10.92 -5.93
N GLU A 27 -34.72 10.95 -5.75
CA GLU A 27 -33.83 11.11 -6.88
C GLU A 27 -33.57 9.76 -7.55
N PRO A 28 -33.94 9.60 -8.83
CA PRO A 28 -33.61 8.40 -9.57
C PRO A 28 -32.06 8.31 -9.73
N PRO A 29 -31.49 7.12 -9.76
CA PRO A 29 -30.03 6.95 -9.96
C PRO A 29 -29.61 7.62 -11.27
N LEU A 30 -28.55 8.44 -11.20
CA LEU A 30 -27.94 9.11 -12.34
C LEU A 30 -27.62 8.11 -13.45
N LYS A 31 -28.09 8.39 -14.67
CA LYS A 31 -27.76 7.58 -15.83
C LYS A 31 -26.33 7.89 -16.28
N PRO A 32 -25.60 6.92 -16.85
CA PRO A 32 -24.25 7.16 -17.37
C PRO A 32 -24.13 8.31 -18.38
N SER A 33 -25.23 8.66 -19.06
CA SER A 33 -25.31 9.82 -19.97
C SER A 33 -25.25 11.16 -19.27
N ASP A 34 -25.64 11.23 -17.98
CA ASP A 34 -25.75 12.49 -17.26
C ASP A 34 -24.40 12.96 -16.69
N ILE A 35 -23.41 12.03 -16.66
CA ILE A 35 -22.04 12.32 -16.23
C ILE A 35 -21.22 12.98 -17.35
N ALA A 36 -21.59 12.76 -18.60
CA ALA A 36 -20.85 13.27 -19.77
C ALA A 36 -21.09 14.78 -20.04
N GLU A 37 -22.17 15.36 -19.51
CA GLU A 37 -22.51 16.78 -19.76
C GLU A 37 -21.91 17.77 -18.73
N THR A 38 -21.27 17.29 -17.66
CA THR A 38 -20.74 18.15 -16.58
C THR A 38 -19.26 18.49 -16.73
N ILE A 39 -18.60 18.01 -17.77
CA ILE A 39 -17.22 18.43 -18.08
C ILE A 39 -17.29 19.60 -19.08
N GLU A 40 -17.58 20.78 -18.56
CA GLU A 40 -17.32 22.02 -19.28
C GLU A 40 -15.80 22.17 -19.45
N THR A 41 -15.29 21.85 -20.63
CA THR A 41 -13.98 22.32 -21.05
C THR A 41 -14.01 23.83 -21.10
N PRO A 42 -13.14 24.55 -20.37
CA PRO A 42 -13.04 26.01 -20.56
C PRO A 42 -12.65 26.29 -22.01
N ALA A 43 -13.51 27.00 -22.73
CA ALA A 43 -13.18 27.51 -24.04
C ALA A 43 -12.03 28.52 -23.84
N THR A 44 -10.83 28.13 -24.20
CA THR A 44 -9.69 29.03 -24.31
C THR A 44 -9.83 29.75 -25.66
N ASP A 45 -10.28 31.00 -25.62
CA ASP A 45 -10.04 31.95 -26.71
C ASP A 45 -8.51 32.16 -26.79
N ALA A 46 -7.83 31.36 -27.56
CA ALA A 46 -6.42 31.52 -27.84
C ALA A 46 -6.28 32.57 -28.94
N ASP A 47 -5.78 33.74 -28.59
CA ASP A 47 -5.22 34.73 -29.50
C ASP A 47 -4.01 34.08 -30.24
N PRO A 48 -4.01 34.00 -31.57
CA PRO A 48 -2.97 33.30 -32.33
C PRO A 48 -1.64 34.09 -32.46
N SER A 49 -1.36 35.07 -31.59
CA SER A 49 -0.18 35.95 -31.70
C SER A 49 0.77 35.96 -30.48
N ALA A 50 0.71 34.96 -29.59
CA ALA A 50 1.73 34.80 -28.55
C ALA A 50 2.66 33.65 -28.89
N THR A 51 3.74 33.90 -29.59
CA THR A 51 4.94 33.05 -29.63
C THR A 51 5.68 33.21 -28.31
N ASP A 52 5.23 32.52 -27.28
CA ASP A 52 6.03 32.30 -26.07
C ASP A 52 6.77 30.95 -26.23
N THR A 53 7.96 31.04 -26.83
CA THR A 53 8.96 29.98 -26.79
C THR A 53 9.58 30.00 -25.40
N THR A 54 8.86 29.46 -24.40
CA THR A 54 9.53 28.95 -23.24
C THR A 54 10.23 27.67 -23.67
N ASP A 55 11.56 27.82 -23.92
CA ASP A 55 12.47 26.67 -23.95
C ASP A 55 12.38 25.93 -22.63
N VAL A 56 11.45 25.01 -22.54
CA VAL A 56 11.55 23.93 -21.59
C VAL A 56 12.73 23.11 -22.08
N PRO A 57 13.84 22.99 -21.32
CA PRO A 57 14.91 22.11 -21.71
C PRO A 57 14.29 20.73 -21.94
N GLN A 58 14.23 20.31 -23.19
CA GLN A 58 13.93 18.93 -23.54
C GLN A 58 15.15 18.18 -23.04
N GLU A 59 15.03 17.54 -21.86
CA GLU A 59 15.98 16.51 -21.43
C GLU A 59 16.03 15.51 -22.60
N THR A 60 17.05 15.58 -23.39
CA THR A 60 17.33 14.57 -24.40
C THR A 60 17.70 13.35 -23.63
N ASP A 61 16.76 12.41 -23.56
CA ASP A 61 16.98 11.05 -23.04
C ASP A 61 18.11 10.45 -23.88
N SER A 62 19.36 10.61 -23.40
CA SER A 62 20.51 10.09 -24.10
C SER A 62 20.47 8.57 -24.07
N GLU A 63 20.54 7.92 -25.22
CA GLU A 63 20.58 6.45 -25.31
C GLU A 63 21.88 5.88 -24.72
N GLU A 64 22.88 6.71 -24.46
CA GLU A 64 24.16 6.32 -23.89
C GLU A 64 24.15 6.49 -22.36
N PRO A 65 24.69 5.49 -21.62
CA PRO A 65 24.76 5.57 -20.16
C PRO A 65 25.65 6.74 -19.71
N PRO A 66 25.28 7.49 -18.65
CA PRO A 66 26.05 8.64 -18.16
C PRO A 66 27.38 8.24 -17.53
N ALA A 67 27.52 6.98 -17.12
CA ALA A 67 28.76 6.40 -16.55
C ALA A 67 28.84 4.90 -16.86
N GLU A 68 30.08 4.35 -16.78
CA GLU A 68 30.31 2.91 -16.86
C GLU A 68 29.60 2.19 -15.70
N GLY A 69 28.93 1.07 -15.97
CA GLY A 69 28.19 0.30 -14.98
C GLY A 69 26.78 0.77 -14.72
N MET A 70 26.25 1.71 -15.50
CA MET A 70 24.85 2.10 -15.45
C MET A 70 24.03 1.46 -16.59
N VAL A 71 22.82 1.02 -16.25
CA VAL A 71 21.85 0.41 -17.15
C VAL A 71 20.49 1.06 -16.96
N ARG A 72 19.57 0.84 -17.90
CA ARG A 72 18.18 1.29 -17.71
C ARG A 72 17.47 0.39 -16.71
N SER A 73 16.88 0.99 -15.70
CA SER A 73 16.01 0.32 -14.75
C SER A 73 14.77 -0.25 -15.43
N ASP A 74 14.41 -1.48 -15.14
CA ASP A 74 13.16 -2.09 -15.61
C ASP A 74 11.92 -1.51 -14.91
N VAL A 75 12.08 -0.84 -13.75
CA VAL A 75 10.98 -0.23 -12.99
C VAL A 75 10.70 1.20 -13.44
N THR A 76 11.74 2.03 -13.60
CA THR A 76 11.59 3.46 -13.86
C THR A 76 11.99 3.87 -15.27
N ASN A 77 12.74 3.03 -15.98
CA ASN A 77 13.45 3.37 -17.22
C ASN A 77 14.48 4.51 -17.06
N GLU A 78 14.85 4.85 -15.84
CA GLU A 78 15.95 5.76 -15.55
C GLU A 78 17.28 5.01 -15.54
N TRP A 79 18.40 5.75 -15.57
CA TRP A 79 19.71 5.16 -15.44
C TRP A 79 19.97 4.78 -13.99
N GLU A 80 20.30 3.50 -13.76
CA GLU A 80 20.55 2.93 -12.44
C GLU A 80 21.85 2.12 -12.45
N ASP A 81 22.47 1.93 -11.30
CA ASP A 81 23.61 1.04 -11.14
C ASP A 81 23.21 -0.40 -11.53
N GLU A 82 24.09 -1.07 -12.34
CA GLU A 82 23.83 -2.41 -12.85
C GLU A 82 23.60 -3.43 -11.70
N GLU A 83 24.25 -3.27 -10.56
CA GLU A 83 24.08 -4.16 -9.40
C GLU A 83 22.69 -3.97 -8.76
N ILE A 84 22.17 -2.73 -8.74
CA ILE A 84 20.84 -2.43 -8.24
C ILE A 84 19.80 -2.96 -9.22
N ALA A 85 19.91 -2.61 -10.50
CA ALA A 85 18.97 -3.04 -11.53
C ALA A 85 18.91 -4.56 -11.73
N ALA A 86 20.03 -5.28 -11.53
CA ALA A 86 20.06 -6.74 -11.58
C ALA A 86 19.45 -7.42 -10.34
N SER A 87 19.22 -6.65 -9.28
CA SER A 87 18.65 -7.16 -8.03
C SER A 87 17.13 -7.03 -8.02
N ARG A 88 16.46 -8.02 -7.48
CA ARG A 88 15.00 -8.01 -7.31
C ARG A 88 14.56 -6.87 -6.41
N PRO A 89 13.55 -6.10 -6.81
CA PRO A 89 12.97 -5.03 -6.00
C PRO A 89 12.16 -5.60 -4.82
N ILE A 90 11.79 -4.73 -3.90
CA ILE A 90 10.76 -5.02 -2.89
C ILE A 90 9.45 -4.36 -3.28
N ALA A 91 8.33 -5.03 -3.00
CA ALA A 91 6.97 -4.50 -3.09
C ALA A 91 6.43 -4.30 -1.68
N VAL A 92 6.34 -3.06 -1.21
CA VAL A 92 6.01 -2.73 0.18
C VAL A 92 4.58 -2.22 0.30
N MET A 93 3.83 -2.76 1.25
CA MET A 93 2.46 -2.35 1.52
C MET A 93 2.39 -1.14 2.47
N PHE A 94 1.99 0.03 1.95
CA PHE A 94 1.85 1.28 2.69
C PHE A 94 0.38 1.65 2.91
N PRO A 95 0.00 2.14 4.11
CA PRO A 95 -1.32 2.71 4.34
C PRO A 95 -1.43 4.12 3.76
N THR A 96 -2.67 4.54 3.46
CA THR A 96 -2.97 5.89 2.98
C THR A 96 -3.63 6.77 4.03
N ASP A 97 -4.06 6.19 5.15
CA ASP A 97 -4.78 6.92 6.18
C ASP A 97 -3.91 7.99 6.86
N ARG A 98 -4.57 9.09 7.27
CA ARG A 98 -3.89 10.27 7.83
C ARG A 98 -3.07 9.96 9.09
N ASN A 99 -3.50 8.99 9.90
CA ASN A 99 -2.84 8.67 11.17
C ASN A 99 -1.55 7.86 10.96
N SER A 100 -1.32 7.38 9.74
CA SER A 100 -0.13 6.63 9.35
C SER A 100 0.97 7.50 8.72
N GLN A 101 0.75 8.79 8.62
CA GLN A 101 1.73 9.74 8.07
C GLN A 101 2.70 10.24 9.14
N PRO A 102 3.97 10.56 8.78
CA PRO A 102 4.57 10.37 7.46
C PRO A 102 4.91 8.90 7.16
N GLN A 103 4.94 8.54 5.86
CA GLN A 103 5.49 7.26 5.40
C GLN A 103 7.00 7.39 5.19
N TYR A 104 7.74 6.33 5.51
CA TYR A 104 9.18 6.26 5.34
C TYR A 104 9.54 5.23 4.26
N GLY A 105 10.50 5.57 3.41
CA GLY A 105 10.92 4.74 2.29
C GLY A 105 10.01 4.80 1.06
N ILE A 106 8.79 5.35 1.17
CA ILE A 106 7.87 5.46 0.03
C ILE A 106 8.40 6.39 -1.07
N GLY A 107 9.20 7.40 -0.72
CA GLY A 107 9.83 8.30 -1.69
C GLY A 107 10.90 7.63 -2.56
N SER A 108 11.33 6.41 -2.23
CA SER A 108 12.26 5.61 -3.04
C SER A 108 11.51 4.63 -3.97
N ALA A 109 10.18 4.67 -4.00
CA ALA A 109 9.42 3.83 -4.91
C ALA A 109 9.42 4.42 -6.32
N GLY A 110 9.89 3.64 -7.31
CA GLY A 110 9.81 3.98 -8.72
C GLY A 110 8.39 3.85 -9.27
N VAL A 111 7.61 2.92 -8.71
CA VAL A 111 6.19 2.71 -9.07
C VAL A 111 5.33 2.62 -7.81
N LEU A 112 4.17 3.28 -7.84
CA LEU A 112 3.15 3.18 -6.80
C LEU A 112 1.84 2.66 -7.40
N TYR A 113 1.37 1.54 -6.88
CA TYR A 113 0.01 1.06 -7.11
C TYR A 113 -0.90 1.56 -5.99
N GLU A 114 -2.05 2.09 -6.32
CA GLU A 114 -3.08 2.41 -5.33
C GLU A 114 -4.40 1.77 -5.73
N CYS A 115 -5.03 1.07 -4.78
CA CYS A 115 -6.34 0.46 -4.98
C CYS A 115 -7.15 0.52 -3.70
N MET A 116 -8.47 0.47 -3.86
CA MET A 116 -9.40 0.40 -2.73
C MET A 116 -9.27 -0.95 -2.02
N GLU A 117 -9.37 -0.91 -0.69
CA GLU A 117 -9.55 -2.07 0.17
C GLU A 117 -10.90 -2.00 0.91
N GLU A 118 -11.12 -2.87 1.89
CA GLU A 118 -12.36 -2.87 2.66
C GLU A 118 -12.50 -1.58 3.47
N GLY A 119 -13.73 -1.14 3.69
CA GLY A 119 -14.04 0.01 4.54
C GLY A 119 -13.81 1.37 3.91
N GLU A 120 -13.91 1.45 2.59
CA GLU A 120 -13.77 2.72 1.83
C GLU A 120 -12.37 3.38 2.02
N MET A 121 -11.36 2.58 2.30
CA MET A 121 -9.96 3.02 2.39
C MET A 121 -9.20 2.56 1.18
N SER A 122 -8.18 3.31 0.78
CA SER A 122 -7.19 2.83 -0.18
C SER A 122 -5.95 2.28 0.52
N ARG A 123 -5.13 1.58 -0.23
CA ARG A 123 -3.81 1.08 0.14
C ARG A 123 -2.86 1.32 -1.00
N GLN A 124 -1.60 1.56 -0.68
CA GLN A 124 -0.54 1.68 -1.67
C GLN A 124 0.43 0.52 -1.58
N MET A 125 0.97 0.13 -2.74
CA MET A 125 2.12 -0.76 -2.83
C MET A 125 3.22 -0.04 -3.62
N GLY A 126 4.37 0.14 -2.98
CA GLY A 126 5.53 0.76 -3.62
C GLY A 126 6.52 -0.30 -4.10
N ILE A 127 6.97 -0.19 -5.35
CA ILE A 127 8.07 -1.00 -5.92
C ILE A 127 9.36 -0.21 -5.76
N ILE A 128 10.33 -0.77 -5.03
CA ILE A 128 11.58 -0.11 -4.65
C ILE A 128 12.75 -0.99 -5.07
N GLU A 129 13.64 -0.49 -5.94
CA GLU A 129 14.85 -1.20 -6.41
C GLU A 129 16.01 -1.02 -5.44
N ASP A 130 16.42 0.21 -5.13
CA ASP A 130 17.50 0.50 -4.17
C ASP A 130 16.97 0.49 -2.72
N TRP A 131 16.60 -0.70 -2.25
CA TRP A 131 16.05 -0.87 -0.91
C TRP A 131 17.06 -1.28 0.17
N LYS A 132 18.21 -1.84 -0.22
CA LYS A 132 19.19 -2.45 0.71
C LYS A 132 19.75 -1.45 1.72
N ASN A 133 19.87 -0.18 1.31
CA ASN A 133 20.40 0.91 2.12
C ASN A 133 19.36 1.75 2.87
N LEU A 134 18.07 1.43 2.74
CA LEU A 134 17.01 2.17 3.42
C LEU A 134 17.00 1.87 4.93
N GLU A 135 17.26 2.89 5.74
CA GLU A 135 17.34 2.78 7.21
C GLU A 135 15.98 2.58 7.88
N LEU A 136 14.89 3.03 7.22
CA LEU A 136 13.54 2.95 7.76
C LEU A 136 12.51 2.84 6.65
N ILE A 137 11.71 1.77 6.68
CA ILE A 137 10.66 1.50 5.70
C ILE A 137 9.35 1.26 6.44
N GLY A 138 8.32 1.96 6.07
CA GLY A 138 6.98 1.83 6.68
C GLY A 138 6.32 3.19 6.93
N ASN A 139 5.22 3.18 7.48
CA ASN A 139 4.42 2.18 8.18
C ASN A 139 3.98 1.04 7.22
N ILE A 140 4.15 -0.21 7.61
CA ILE A 140 3.79 -1.37 6.78
C ILE A 140 2.42 -1.90 7.19
N ARG A 141 1.60 -2.26 6.19
CA ARG A 141 0.23 -2.72 6.39
C ARG A 141 -0.08 -4.04 5.70
N SER A 142 -1.30 -4.51 5.94
CA SER A 142 -1.79 -5.78 5.40
C SER A 142 -1.86 -5.76 3.88
N CYS A 143 -1.50 -6.89 3.27
CA CYS A 143 -1.64 -7.12 1.83
C CYS A 143 -3.04 -7.63 1.48
N ARG A 144 -3.41 -7.49 0.20
CA ARG A 144 -4.56 -8.13 -0.45
C ARG A 144 -4.05 -8.96 -1.63
N ASP A 145 -4.85 -9.89 -2.10
CA ASP A 145 -4.47 -10.83 -3.16
C ASP A 145 -4.08 -10.13 -4.47
N TYR A 146 -4.80 -9.09 -4.89
CA TYR A 146 -4.48 -8.33 -6.10
C TYR A 146 -3.11 -7.63 -6.01
N TYR A 147 -2.69 -7.13 -4.84
CA TYR A 147 -1.33 -6.60 -4.67
C TYR A 147 -0.27 -7.69 -4.76
N ALA A 148 -0.55 -8.88 -4.23
CA ALA A 148 0.36 -10.00 -4.37
C ALA A 148 0.53 -10.42 -5.85
N TYR A 149 -0.53 -10.36 -6.65
CA TYR A 149 -0.43 -10.58 -8.10
C TYR A 149 0.38 -9.50 -8.79
N TRP A 150 0.17 -8.22 -8.48
CA TRP A 150 0.94 -7.13 -9.06
C TRP A 150 2.41 -7.15 -8.63
N SER A 151 2.73 -7.60 -7.42
CA SER A 151 4.12 -7.77 -6.99
C SER A 151 4.88 -8.82 -7.82
N MET A 152 4.17 -9.79 -8.38
CA MET A 152 4.76 -10.83 -9.24
C MET A 152 5.19 -10.29 -10.61
N GLU A 153 4.56 -9.22 -11.11
CA GLU A 153 4.92 -8.56 -12.37
C GLU A 153 6.37 -8.06 -12.36
N TRP A 154 6.86 -7.72 -11.16
CA TRP A 154 8.21 -7.20 -10.90
C TRP A 154 9.17 -8.26 -10.38
N ASP A 155 8.77 -9.52 -10.28
CA ASP A 155 9.52 -10.56 -9.57
C ASP A 155 10.02 -10.12 -8.18
N SER A 156 9.26 -9.25 -7.50
CA SER A 156 9.65 -8.60 -6.24
C SER A 156 9.51 -9.50 -5.02
N PHE A 157 10.18 -9.12 -3.93
CA PHE A 157 9.87 -9.62 -2.59
C PHE A 157 8.69 -8.84 -2.02
N LEU A 158 7.58 -9.50 -1.71
CA LEU A 158 6.39 -8.86 -1.16
C LEU A 158 6.55 -8.63 0.36
N ILE A 159 6.54 -7.38 0.79
CA ILE A 159 6.76 -6.96 2.19
C ILE A 159 5.46 -6.43 2.76
N HIS A 160 4.90 -7.12 3.77
CA HIS A 160 3.59 -6.77 4.31
C HIS A 160 3.40 -7.16 5.78
N TRP A 161 2.36 -6.63 6.40
CA TRP A 161 2.00 -6.94 7.79
C TRP A 161 0.70 -7.73 7.85
N GLY A 162 0.78 -9.03 7.48
CA GLY A 162 -0.38 -9.90 7.46
C GLY A 162 -1.33 -9.64 6.30
N GLY A 163 -2.54 -10.19 6.42
CA GLY A 163 -3.60 -10.06 5.43
C GLY A 163 -4.81 -10.91 5.75
N PRO A 164 -5.89 -10.81 4.98
CA PRO A 164 -7.11 -11.59 5.15
C PRO A 164 -6.93 -13.04 4.68
N PHE A 165 -7.89 -13.89 5.02
CA PHE A 165 -7.83 -15.33 4.71
C PHE A 165 -7.72 -15.65 3.21
N TYR A 166 -8.30 -14.85 2.34
CA TYR A 166 -8.25 -15.08 0.89
C TYR A 166 -6.86 -14.80 0.26
N LEU A 167 -5.96 -14.13 0.98
CA LEU A 167 -4.55 -13.98 0.59
C LEU A 167 -3.74 -15.26 0.80
N VAL A 168 -4.20 -16.20 1.66
CA VAL A 168 -3.43 -17.38 2.10
C VAL A 168 -2.99 -18.25 0.94
N ASP A 169 -3.88 -18.53 -0.02
CA ASP A 169 -3.56 -19.40 -1.15
C ASP A 169 -2.52 -18.76 -2.10
N VAL A 170 -2.55 -17.43 -2.22
CA VAL A 170 -1.60 -16.69 -3.06
C VAL A 170 -0.20 -16.72 -2.45
N VAL A 171 -0.06 -16.39 -1.16
CA VAL A 171 1.27 -16.37 -0.51
C VAL A 171 1.90 -17.74 -0.30
N LYS A 172 1.13 -18.81 -0.43
CA LYS A 172 1.64 -20.21 -0.42
C LYS A 172 2.17 -20.69 -1.77
N ARG A 173 1.99 -19.92 -2.82
CA ARG A 173 2.52 -20.27 -4.14
C ARG A 173 4.05 -20.18 -4.11
N ALA A 174 4.69 -21.09 -4.84
CA ALA A 174 6.16 -21.15 -4.91
C ALA A 174 6.77 -19.94 -5.63
N ASP A 175 6.00 -19.29 -6.49
CA ASP A 175 6.39 -18.10 -7.24
C ASP A 175 6.11 -16.78 -6.52
N VAL A 176 5.52 -16.82 -5.31
CA VAL A 176 5.32 -15.66 -4.44
C VAL A 176 6.28 -15.73 -3.27
N GLN A 177 7.34 -14.94 -3.31
CA GLN A 177 8.28 -14.83 -2.20
C GLN A 177 7.90 -13.61 -1.35
N ASN A 178 7.41 -13.87 -0.14
CA ASN A 178 6.89 -12.82 0.73
C ASN A 178 7.55 -12.84 2.11
N LEU A 179 7.58 -11.67 2.74
CA LEU A 179 7.88 -11.50 4.16
C LEU A 179 6.66 -10.90 4.83
N SER A 180 6.15 -11.61 5.83
CA SER A 180 4.97 -11.20 6.60
C SER A 180 5.29 -11.07 8.08
N ALA A 181 5.01 -9.91 8.65
CA ALA A 181 5.23 -9.64 10.08
C ALA A 181 4.36 -10.51 11.03
N CYS A 182 3.25 -11.04 10.54
CA CYS A 182 2.35 -11.88 11.33
C CYS A 182 1.65 -12.93 10.46
N THR A 183 1.01 -13.88 11.11
CA THR A 183 0.15 -14.90 10.48
C THR A 183 -0.94 -14.24 9.64
N ILE A 184 -1.20 -14.80 8.47
CA ILE A 184 -2.22 -14.37 7.50
C ILE A 184 -3.43 -15.31 7.66
N GLY A 185 -4.63 -14.75 7.60
CA GLY A 185 -5.87 -15.51 7.71
C GLY A 185 -6.23 -15.90 9.14
N ALA A 186 -7.20 -16.81 9.27
CA ALA A 186 -7.71 -17.31 10.54
C ALA A 186 -8.35 -18.70 10.39
N GLY A 187 -8.56 -19.40 11.51
CA GLY A 187 -9.17 -20.73 11.53
C GLY A 187 -8.35 -21.75 10.74
N ASP A 188 -9.00 -22.50 9.86
CA ASP A 188 -8.38 -23.54 9.04
C ASP A 188 -7.65 -22.99 7.79
N THR A 189 -7.87 -21.71 7.48
CA THR A 189 -7.24 -21.03 6.32
C THR A 189 -6.20 -20.03 6.83
N VAL A 190 -4.99 -20.53 7.05
CA VAL A 190 -3.87 -19.74 7.59
C VAL A 190 -2.58 -19.97 6.84
N ALA A 191 -1.74 -18.94 6.76
CA ALA A 191 -0.32 -19.02 6.44
C ALA A 191 0.48 -18.42 7.61
N PRO A 192 1.50 -19.12 8.13
CA PRO A 192 2.37 -18.61 9.18
C PRO A 192 3.06 -17.31 8.75
N ALA A 193 3.49 -16.53 9.73
CA ALA A 193 4.40 -15.42 9.47
C ALA A 193 5.68 -15.94 8.79
N THR A 194 6.16 -15.23 7.78
CA THR A 194 7.38 -15.56 7.05
C THR A 194 8.38 -14.44 7.24
N GLY A 195 9.55 -14.72 7.85
CA GLY A 195 10.57 -13.70 8.06
C GLY A 195 10.13 -12.58 9.01
N SER A 196 9.29 -12.88 10.02
CA SER A 196 8.75 -11.90 10.95
C SER A 196 9.81 -11.15 11.76
N GLU A 197 11.02 -11.71 11.88
CA GLU A 197 12.17 -11.08 12.51
C GLU A 197 12.70 -9.83 11.79
N ALA A 198 12.36 -9.63 10.52
CA ALA A 198 12.69 -8.42 9.79
C ALA A 198 11.89 -7.21 10.28
N PHE A 199 10.78 -7.41 10.98
CA PHE A 199 9.83 -6.36 11.35
C PHE A 199 9.95 -5.94 12.81
N TYR A 200 9.68 -4.68 13.07
CA TYR A 200 9.70 -4.12 14.43
C TYR A 200 8.69 -2.99 14.59
N ARG A 201 8.53 -2.53 15.84
CA ARG A 201 7.74 -1.35 16.15
C ARG A 201 8.64 -0.11 16.27
N TYR A 202 8.22 0.97 15.60
CA TYR A 202 8.92 2.24 15.65
C TYR A 202 7.98 3.37 16.08
N PRO A 203 8.39 4.30 16.98
CA PRO A 203 9.70 4.32 17.67
C PRO A 203 9.94 3.09 18.54
N LYS A 204 11.22 2.75 18.75
CA LYS A 204 11.61 1.58 19.55
C LYS A 204 11.01 1.65 20.96
N GLY A 205 10.39 0.55 21.40
CA GLY A 205 9.72 0.47 22.69
C GLY A 205 8.31 1.06 22.74
N SER A 206 7.77 1.53 21.61
CA SER A 206 6.37 1.96 21.51
C SER A 206 5.41 0.78 21.71
N ALA A 207 4.22 1.08 22.26
CA ALA A 207 3.16 0.08 22.35
C ALA A 207 2.73 -0.39 20.94
N PRO A 208 2.32 -1.66 20.77
CA PRO A 208 1.83 -2.14 19.49
C PRO A 208 0.65 -1.31 18.98
N SER A 209 0.77 -0.85 17.73
CA SER A 209 -0.26 -0.10 17.02
C SER A 209 -0.26 -0.53 15.56
N ILE A 210 -1.40 -0.36 14.90
CA ILE A 210 -1.50 -0.59 13.46
C ILE A 210 -0.72 0.46 12.65
N HIS A 211 -0.29 1.55 13.28
CA HIS A 211 0.43 2.66 12.64
C HIS A 211 1.93 2.71 12.99
N ASN A 212 2.51 1.65 13.52
CA ASN A 212 3.93 1.64 13.91
C ASN A 212 4.68 0.36 13.56
N GLY A 213 4.28 -0.29 12.46
CA GLY A 213 4.97 -1.47 11.92
C GLY A 213 6.01 -1.06 10.88
N PHE A 214 7.30 -1.40 11.09
CA PHE A 214 8.41 -0.98 10.25
C PHE A 214 9.40 -2.11 9.98
N THR A 215 10.24 -1.89 8.99
CA THR A 215 11.46 -2.66 8.70
C THR A 215 12.57 -1.72 8.21
N ASP A 216 13.70 -2.27 7.83
CA ASP A 216 14.82 -1.59 7.18
C ASP A 216 15.51 -2.53 6.18
N GLY A 217 16.32 -1.97 5.27
CA GLY A 217 17.01 -2.73 4.24
C GLY A 217 17.94 -3.82 4.79
N THR A 218 18.66 -3.51 5.87
CA THR A 218 19.58 -4.48 6.51
C THR A 218 18.84 -5.71 7.03
N LYS A 219 17.69 -5.50 7.69
CA LYS A 219 16.88 -6.62 8.23
C LYS A 219 16.21 -7.43 7.13
N LEU A 220 15.73 -6.75 6.10
CA LEU A 220 15.16 -7.42 4.93
C LEU A 220 16.22 -8.29 4.26
N TYR A 221 17.40 -7.74 3.98
CA TYR A 221 18.50 -8.46 3.34
C TYR A 221 18.86 -9.74 4.12
N ALA A 222 19.15 -9.60 5.41
CA ALA A 222 19.52 -10.75 6.25
C ALA A 222 18.42 -11.81 6.34
N THR A 223 17.15 -11.39 6.29
CA THR A 223 16.00 -12.30 6.37
C THR A 223 15.76 -13.01 5.05
N ILE A 224 15.86 -12.30 3.92
CA ILE A 224 15.75 -12.86 2.56
C ILE A 224 16.84 -13.91 2.33
N GLU A 225 18.10 -13.59 2.71
CA GLU A 225 19.23 -14.51 2.65
C GLU A 225 18.98 -15.78 3.50
N LYS A 226 18.52 -15.62 4.74
CA LYS A 226 18.17 -16.72 5.65
C LYS A 226 17.06 -17.62 5.10
N LEU A 227 16.08 -17.04 4.38
CA LEU A 227 15.00 -17.79 3.73
C LEU A 227 15.47 -18.50 2.45
N GLY A 228 16.68 -18.22 1.96
CA GLY A 228 17.22 -18.79 0.75
C GLY A 228 16.54 -18.29 -0.52
N TYR A 229 15.98 -17.09 -0.49
CA TYR A 229 15.41 -16.48 -1.68
C TYR A 229 16.51 -15.86 -2.54
N PRO A 230 16.56 -16.13 -3.86
CA PRO A 230 17.55 -15.53 -4.73
C PRO A 230 17.34 -14.03 -4.85
N PHE A 231 18.45 -13.26 -4.83
CA PHE A 231 18.39 -11.80 -5.00
C PHE A 231 18.31 -11.40 -6.48
N GLU A 232 18.79 -12.23 -7.37
CA GLU A 232 18.74 -12.02 -8.80
C GLU A 232 17.32 -12.33 -9.33
N HIS A 233 16.93 -11.68 -10.41
CA HIS A 233 15.67 -11.96 -11.11
C HIS A 233 15.61 -13.42 -11.58
N ARG A 234 14.40 -14.00 -11.58
CA ARG A 234 14.15 -15.42 -11.93
C ARG A 234 13.73 -15.57 -13.37
#